data_5ebf3cb9a2329e0601e199254df68782
#
_entry.id   5ebf3cb9a2329e0601e199254df68782
#
_cell.length_a   1.000
_cell.length_b   1.000
_cell.length_c   1.000
_cell.angle_alpha   90.00
_cell.angle_beta   90.00
_cell.angle_gamma   90.00
#
_symmetry.space_group_name_H-M   'P 1'
#
loop_
_entity.id
_entity.type
_entity.pdbx_description
1 polymer ?
#
loop_
_entity_poly.entity_id
_entity_poly.type
_entity_poly.pdbx_seq_one_letter_code
_entity_poly.pdbx_strand_id
1 'polypeptide(L)'
;MVIHNAGMDNQATIDLMVANGRKALAELEKLSQEQIDAICKHCLQEFVKVGEELAKEAVEETGLGSVEYKIMKNCGTPTGVWYAIKGLKTRGIIGHDE
;
A
#
# COMPACT_ATOMS: atom_id res chain seq x y z
N MET A 1 2.48 -8.34 5.64
CA MET A 1 2.67 -9.29 6.75
C MET A 1 1.72 -10.46 6.56
N VAL A 2 2.25 -11.64 6.44
CA VAL A 2 1.44 -12.86 6.35
C VAL A 2 1.15 -13.34 7.75
N ILE A 3 -0.13 -13.44 8.11
CA ILE A 3 -0.54 -13.96 9.41
C ILE A 3 -0.70 -15.47 9.27
N HIS A 4 0.26 -16.21 9.79
CA HIS A 4 0.17 -17.67 9.91
C HIS A 4 -0.35 -18.03 11.30
N ASN A 5 -1.63 -18.35 11.37
CA ASN A 5 -2.23 -18.86 12.60
C ASN A 5 -2.52 -20.35 12.44
N ALA A 6 -1.46 -21.15 12.57
CA ALA A 6 -1.63 -22.61 12.63
C ALA A 6 -2.55 -22.95 13.81
N GLY A 7 -3.71 -23.55 13.54
CA GLY A 7 -4.71 -23.93 14.54
C GLY A 7 -5.94 -23.02 14.65
N MET A 8 -5.98 -21.87 13.96
CA MET A 8 -7.19 -21.07 13.81
C MET A 8 -7.95 -21.51 12.57
N ASP A 9 -9.27 -21.57 12.63
CA ASP A 9 -10.10 -21.74 11.45
C ASP A 9 -10.10 -20.46 10.60
N ASN A 10 -10.59 -20.55 9.38
CA ASN A 10 -10.62 -19.42 8.46
C ASN A 10 -11.48 -18.27 8.98
N GLN A 11 -12.58 -18.56 9.63
CA GLN A 11 -13.46 -17.53 10.20
C GLN A 11 -12.75 -16.74 11.29
N ALA A 12 -12.12 -17.43 12.24
CA ALA A 12 -11.36 -16.77 13.31
C ALA A 12 -10.19 -15.94 12.78
N THR A 13 -9.52 -16.41 11.76
CA THR A 13 -8.43 -15.67 11.09
C THR A 13 -8.95 -14.39 10.45
N ILE A 14 -10.04 -14.46 9.71
CA ILE A 14 -10.66 -13.28 9.08
C ILE A 14 -11.18 -12.30 10.14
N ASP A 15 -11.85 -12.80 11.18
CA ASP A 15 -12.35 -11.95 12.26
C ASP A 15 -11.22 -11.16 12.93
N LEU A 16 -10.08 -11.82 13.17
CA LEU A 16 -8.89 -11.17 13.71
C LEU A 16 -8.34 -10.08 12.76
N MET A 17 -8.25 -10.38 11.48
CA MET A 17 -7.79 -9.41 10.48
C MET A 17 -8.70 -8.19 10.43
N VAL A 18 -10.01 -8.38 10.44
CA VAL A 18 -10.99 -7.29 10.44
C VAL A 18 -10.88 -6.46 11.73
N ALA A 19 -10.78 -7.10 12.88
CA ALA A 19 -10.63 -6.42 14.17
C ALA A 19 -9.35 -5.57 14.21
N ASN A 20 -8.23 -6.11 13.73
CA ASN A 20 -6.97 -5.39 13.63
C ASN A 20 -7.06 -4.21 12.65
N GLY A 21 -7.73 -4.40 11.52
CA GLY A 21 -7.95 -3.34 10.54
C GLY A 21 -8.78 -2.18 11.11
N ARG A 22 -9.85 -2.47 11.83
CA ARG A 22 -10.69 -1.45 12.50
C ARG A 22 -9.92 -0.68 13.56
N LYS A 23 -9.09 -1.37 14.34
CA LYS A 23 -8.23 -0.74 15.33
C LYS A 23 -7.20 0.19 14.67
N ALA A 24 -6.56 -0.28 13.60
CA ALA A 24 -5.61 0.52 12.83
C ALA A 24 -6.28 1.75 12.21
N LEU A 25 -7.50 1.61 11.67
CA LEU A 25 -8.27 2.72 11.11
C LEU A 25 -8.55 3.80 12.16
N ALA A 26 -8.92 3.41 13.37
CA ALA A 26 -9.16 4.35 14.47
C ALA A 26 -7.91 5.17 14.81
N GLU A 27 -6.73 4.56 14.74
CA GLU A 27 -5.46 5.27 14.92
C GLU A 27 -5.15 6.19 13.73
N LEU A 28 -5.38 5.72 12.51
CA LEU A 28 -5.15 6.51 11.29
C LEU A 28 -6.03 7.77 11.26
N GLU A 29 -7.27 7.69 11.72
CA GLU A 29 -8.22 8.81 11.75
C GLU A 29 -7.77 9.97 12.65
N LYS A 30 -6.86 9.73 13.58
CA LYS A 30 -6.28 10.76 14.44
C LYS A 30 -5.20 11.59 13.74
N LEU A 31 -4.69 11.14 12.61
CA LEU A 31 -3.59 11.79 11.90
C LEU A 31 -4.10 12.96 11.04
N SER A 32 -3.27 13.98 10.89
CA SER A 32 -3.51 15.09 9.97
C SER A 32 -3.26 14.68 8.52
N GLN A 33 -3.75 15.49 7.57
CA GLN A 33 -3.45 15.29 6.14
C GLN A 33 -1.94 15.30 5.89
N GLU A 34 -1.20 16.18 6.52
CA GLU A 34 0.26 16.26 6.39
C GLU A 34 0.95 14.99 6.86
N GLN A 35 0.50 14.42 7.97
CA GLN A 35 1.05 13.16 8.49
C GLN A 35 0.74 11.99 7.57
N ILE A 36 -0.48 11.93 7.02
CA ILE A 36 -0.88 10.90 6.06
C ILE A 36 -0.06 11.03 4.78
N ASP A 37 0.11 12.24 4.26
CA ASP A 37 0.93 12.48 3.07
C ASP A 37 2.40 12.08 3.28
N ALA A 38 2.93 12.35 4.46
CA ALA A 38 4.28 11.94 4.81
C ALA A 38 4.43 10.41 4.86
N ILE A 39 3.43 9.71 5.41
CA ILE A 39 3.40 8.23 5.42
C ILE A 39 3.35 7.68 4.00
N CYS A 40 2.47 8.19 3.17
CA CYS A 40 2.33 7.75 1.77
C CYS A 40 3.62 7.96 0.99
N LYS A 41 4.24 9.13 1.15
CA LYS A 41 5.53 9.44 0.52
C LYS A 41 6.63 8.48 0.97
N HIS A 42 6.68 8.20 2.26
CA HIS A 42 7.66 7.26 2.81
C HIS A 42 7.45 5.85 2.26
N CYS A 43 6.21 5.36 2.23
CA CYS A 43 5.88 4.06 1.65
C CYS A 43 6.31 3.96 0.19
N LEU A 44 6.04 5.00 -0.60
CA LEU A 44 6.49 5.08 -1.99
C LEU A 44 8.02 4.97 -2.09
N GLN A 45 8.73 5.75 -1.29
CA GLN A 45 10.19 5.76 -1.31
C GLN A 45 10.79 4.39 -0.97
N GLU A 46 10.25 3.74 0.05
CA GLU A 46 10.69 2.40 0.44
C GLU A 46 10.36 1.34 -0.63
N PHE A 47 9.20 1.45 -1.27
CA PHE A 47 8.84 0.56 -2.38
C PHE A 47 9.78 0.72 -3.57
N VAL A 48 10.09 1.94 -3.97
CA VAL A 48 11.01 2.21 -5.09
C VAL A 48 12.41 1.65 -4.84
N LYS A 49 12.89 1.69 -3.60
CA LYS A 49 14.20 1.11 -3.24
C LYS A 49 14.31 -0.38 -3.55
N VAL A 50 13.23 -1.11 -3.42
CA VAL A 50 13.17 -2.56 -3.67
C VAL A 50 12.49 -2.91 -4.99
N GLY A 51 12.17 -1.92 -5.81
CA GLY A 51 11.43 -2.08 -7.05
C GLY A 51 12.09 -3.02 -8.05
N GLU A 52 13.40 -3.00 -8.17
CA GLU A 52 14.17 -3.90 -9.03
C GLU A 52 14.11 -5.34 -8.53
N GLU A 53 14.35 -5.55 -7.24
CA GLU A 53 14.30 -6.87 -6.61
C GLU A 53 12.91 -7.50 -6.76
N LEU A 54 11.85 -6.74 -6.44
CA LEU A 54 10.48 -7.20 -6.59
C LEU A 54 10.11 -7.53 -8.03
N ALA A 55 10.65 -6.78 -9.00
CA ALA A 55 10.43 -7.06 -10.41
C ALA A 55 11.03 -8.41 -10.83
N LYS A 56 12.23 -8.71 -10.37
CA LYS A 56 12.91 -10.00 -10.62
C LYS A 56 12.13 -11.14 -9.99
N GLU A 57 11.73 -11.02 -8.74
CA GLU A 57 10.94 -12.03 -8.04
C GLU A 57 9.59 -12.29 -8.72
N ALA A 58 8.89 -11.24 -9.16
CA ALA A 58 7.61 -11.38 -9.83
C ALA A 58 7.71 -12.15 -11.15
N VAL A 59 8.73 -11.90 -11.95
CA VAL A 59 8.95 -12.62 -13.21
C VAL A 59 9.36 -14.07 -12.93
N GLU A 60 10.22 -14.29 -11.95
CA GLU A 60 10.64 -15.63 -11.55
C GLU A 60 9.47 -16.47 -11.05
N GLU A 61 8.62 -15.91 -10.19
CA GLU A 61 7.46 -16.59 -9.61
C GLU A 61 6.39 -16.91 -10.66
N THR A 62 6.08 -15.97 -11.54
CA THR A 62 4.95 -16.06 -12.46
C THR A 62 5.32 -16.54 -13.86
N GLY A 63 6.58 -16.38 -14.26
CA GLY A 63 7.01 -16.59 -15.64
C GLY A 63 6.43 -15.58 -16.64
N LEU A 64 5.79 -14.51 -16.16
CA LEU A 64 5.09 -13.52 -16.98
C LEU A 64 5.81 -12.17 -16.98
N GLY A 65 5.84 -11.55 -18.15
CA GLY A 65 6.38 -10.22 -18.35
C GLY A 65 7.89 -10.17 -18.46
N SER A 66 8.43 -8.98 -18.51
CA SER A 66 9.85 -8.68 -18.62
C SER A 66 10.33 -8.00 -17.33
N VAL A 67 11.47 -8.42 -16.83
CA VAL A 67 12.10 -7.77 -15.65
C VAL A 67 12.30 -6.28 -15.90
N GLU A 68 12.81 -5.92 -17.08
CA GLU A 68 13.06 -4.51 -17.45
C GLU A 68 11.80 -3.66 -17.37
N TYR A 69 10.70 -4.11 -17.98
CA TYR A 69 9.43 -3.38 -17.94
C TYR A 69 8.81 -3.34 -16.54
N LYS A 70 8.99 -4.40 -15.75
CA LYS A 70 8.51 -4.40 -14.36
C LYS A 70 9.31 -3.46 -13.47
N ILE A 71 10.61 -3.29 -13.71
CA ILE A 71 11.42 -2.28 -13.03
C ILE A 71 10.90 -0.88 -13.37
N MET A 72 10.70 -0.60 -14.64
CA MET A 72 10.14 0.68 -15.10
C MET A 72 8.78 0.97 -14.45
N LYS A 73 7.92 -0.02 -14.41
CA LYS A 73 6.60 0.09 -13.75
C LYS A 73 6.75 0.31 -12.25
N ASN A 74 7.54 -0.50 -11.55
CA ASN A 74 7.66 -0.44 -10.09
C ASN A 74 8.30 0.88 -9.60
N CYS A 75 9.19 1.45 -10.37
CA CYS A 75 9.86 2.70 -10.00
C CYS A 75 9.16 3.94 -10.57
N GLY A 76 8.69 3.86 -11.81
CA GLY A 76 8.10 5.01 -12.52
C GLY A 76 6.63 5.25 -12.17
N THR A 77 5.80 4.21 -12.15
CA THR A 77 4.36 4.36 -11.93
C THR A 77 4.03 4.92 -10.54
N PRO A 78 4.56 4.38 -9.43
CA PRO A 78 4.27 4.95 -8.12
C PRO A 78 4.73 6.40 -8.00
N THR A 79 5.90 6.72 -8.54
CA THR A 79 6.45 8.08 -8.52
C THR A 79 5.55 9.04 -9.31
N GLY A 80 5.15 8.66 -10.52
CA GLY A 80 4.26 9.48 -11.36
C GLY A 80 2.89 9.69 -10.73
N VAL A 81 2.29 8.64 -10.17
CA VAL A 81 1.00 8.73 -9.47
C VAL A 81 1.11 9.63 -8.25
N TRP A 82 2.18 9.50 -7.46
CA TRP A 82 2.39 10.38 -6.31
C TRP A 82 2.42 11.86 -6.70
N TYR A 83 3.18 12.21 -7.72
CA TYR A 83 3.23 13.61 -8.19
C TYR A 83 1.87 14.10 -8.69
N ALA A 84 1.05 13.24 -9.26
CA ALA A 84 -0.29 13.60 -9.72
C ALA A 84 -1.28 13.83 -8.57
N ILE A 85 -1.16 13.09 -7.46
CA ILE A 85 -2.18 13.10 -6.38
C ILE A 85 -1.71 13.74 -5.07
N LYS A 86 -0.44 14.06 -4.91
CA LYS A 86 0.14 14.56 -3.65
C LYS A 86 -0.54 15.82 -3.08
N GLY A 87 -1.23 16.58 -3.92
CA GLY A 87 -1.96 17.79 -3.50
C GLY A 87 -3.43 17.54 -3.16
N LEU A 88 -3.91 16.32 -3.30
CA LEU A 88 -5.32 16.01 -3.05
C LEU A 88 -5.59 15.88 -1.55
N LYS A 89 -6.75 16.38 -1.13
CA LYS A 89 -7.27 16.16 0.20
C LYS A 89 -7.91 14.77 0.25
N THR A 90 -7.39 13.90 1.12
CA THR A 90 -7.81 12.50 1.20
C THR A 90 -8.35 12.12 2.57
N ARG A 91 -8.29 13.04 3.55
CA ARG A 91 -8.70 12.79 4.91
C ARG A 91 -9.99 13.55 5.25
N GLY A 92 -10.90 12.86 5.92
CA GLY A 92 -12.16 13.45 6.37
C GLY A 92 -13.16 13.65 5.22
N ILE A 93 -14.14 14.48 5.48
CA ILE A 93 -15.13 14.86 4.45
C ILE A 93 -14.48 15.89 3.54
N ILE A 94 -14.35 15.54 2.27
CA ILE A 94 -13.71 16.39 1.25
C ILE A 94 -14.72 17.21 0.43
N GLY A 95 -16.00 16.90 0.53
CA GLY A 95 -17.07 17.58 -0.15
C GLY A 95 -18.39 16.85 0.01
N HIS A 96 -19.44 17.45 -0.52
CA HIS A 96 -20.79 16.86 -0.59
C HIS A 96 -21.29 16.96 -2.01
N ASP A 97 -21.94 15.91 -2.48
CA ASP A 97 -22.68 15.94 -3.74
C ASP A 97 -24.02 16.66 -3.53
N GLU A 98 -24.37 17.53 -4.45
CA GLU A 98 -25.67 18.20 -4.42
C GLU A 98 -26.78 17.33 -5.01
#